data_f0a4754c4c4eaa40db88dd8daa932e64
#
_entry.id   f0a4754c4c4eaa40db88dd8daa932e64
#
_cell.length_a   1.000
_cell.length_b   1.000
_cell.length_c   1.000
_cell.angle_alpha   90.00
_cell.angle_beta   90.00
_cell.angle_gamma   90.00
#
_symmetry.space_group_name_H-M   'P 1'
#
loop_
_entity.id
_entity.type
_entity.pdbx_description
1 polymer ?
#
loop_
_entity_poly.entity_id
_entity_poly.type
_entity_poly.pdbx_seq_one_letter_code
_entity_poly.pdbx_strand_id
1 'polypeptide(L)'
;RLPDLISTTGQQRNVVLFPHWVNGQYAFFTRPQDGFIDTGKGGGIGFGLSESIKVPEVKNEIIVDQKVYHTIYEVKNGLGPAPLKTEKGWLHLAHGVRNTAAGLRYTLYVFMTDLEKPWVVTHKPQGHLIAPLENERVGDVSNVVFSNGWILDDDGTVLIYYASSDTRMHVAKTSLSRLLDYCINSPSDRLYSHLSVETINDLIDKNQDFSK
;
A
#
# COMPACT_ATOMS: atom_id res chain seq x y z
N ARG A 1 27.29 -3.16 8.92
CA ARG A 1 26.13 -2.29 9.16
C ARG A 1 26.19 -1.15 8.16
N LEU A 2 25.13 -0.92 7.43
CA LEU A 2 24.98 0.25 6.57
C LEU A 2 24.56 1.46 7.45
N PRO A 3 24.92 2.69 7.06
CA PRO A 3 24.43 3.89 7.73
C PRO A 3 22.92 4.03 7.59
N ASP A 4 22.34 4.84 8.45
CA ASP A 4 20.91 5.12 8.39
C ASP A 4 20.57 5.92 7.12
N LEU A 5 19.37 5.71 6.57
CA LEU A 5 18.88 6.49 5.45
C LEU A 5 18.66 7.94 5.88
N ILE A 6 19.20 8.87 5.11
CA ILE A 6 18.99 10.30 5.30
C ILE A 6 17.95 10.80 4.30
N SER A 7 16.95 11.50 4.78
CA SER A 7 15.91 12.11 3.97
C SER A 7 15.71 13.57 4.34
N THR A 8 15.37 14.39 3.36
CA THR A 8 15.04 15.81 3.57
C THR A 8 13.64 16.03 4.17
N THR A 9 12.81 15.00 4.21
CA THR A 9 11.40 15.05 4.62
C THR A 9 11.14 14.59 6.05
N GLY A 10 12.15 14.49 6.90
CA GLY A 10 12.03 14.12 8.32
C GLY A 10 12.22 12.62 8.57
N GLN A 11 11.64 12.11 9.67
CA GLN A 11 11.78 10.69 10.02
C GLN A 11 11.12 9.79 8.99
N GLN A 12 11.80 8.70 8.69
CA GLN A 12 11.30 7.66 7.79
C GLN A 12 11.00 6.37 8.54
N ARG A 13 9.96 5.68 8.11
CA ARG A 13 9.63 4.32 8.54
C ARG A 13 9.27 3.46 7.34
N ASN A 14 9.37 2.14 7.48
CA ASN A 14 9.00 1.20 6.42
C ASN A 14 9.68 1.51 5.08
N VAL A 15 10.96 1.85 5.14
CA VAL A 15 11.77 2.10 3.95
C VAL A 15 12.06 0.78 3.27
N VAL A 16 11.83 0.74 1.96
CA VAL A 16 12.06 -0.44 1.13
C VAL A 16 13.03 -0.09 0.02
N LEU A 17 14.15 -0.81 -0.06
CA LEU A 17 15.04 -0.73 -1.21
C LEU A 17 14.33 -1.35 -2.42
N PHE A 18 14.22 -0.59 -3.49
CA PHE A 18 13.68 -1.07 -4.75
C PHE A 18 14.66 -2.04 -5.42
N PRO A 19 14.20 -3.20 -5.95
CA PRO A 19 15.10 -4.26 -6.39
C PRO A 19 15.79 -3.99 -7.73
N HIS A 20 15.59 -2.80 -8.33
CA HIS A 20 16.21 -2.40 -9.59
C HIS A 20 16.78 -0.98 -9.52
N TRP A 21 17.78 -0.74 -10.35
CA TRP A 21 18.29 0.60 -10.59
C TRP A 21 17.26 1.43 -11.36
N VAL A 22 17.13 2.69 -10.98
CA VAL A 22 16.30 3.66 -11.67
C VAL A 22 17.19 4.84 -12.08
N ASN A 23 17.30 5.07 -13.35
CA ASN A 23 18.22 6.09 -13.91
C ASN A 23 19.66 5.97 -13.41
N GLY A 24 20.13 4.74 -13.20
CA GLY A 24 21.48 4.46 -12.69
C GLY A 24 21.67 4.75 -11.18
N GLN A 25 20.60 5.02 -10.45
CA GLN A 25 20.61 5.30 -9.01
C GLN A 25 19.88 4.20 -8.22
N TYR A 26 20.20 4.10 -6.93
CA TYR A 26 19.39 3.32 -5.99
C TYR A 26 18.06 4.01 -5.77
N ALA A 27 16.99 3.24 -5.78
CA ALA A 27 15.65 3.74 -5.54
C ALA A 27 15.08 3.18 -4.23
N PHE A 28 14.35 4.02 -3.53
CA PHE A 28 13.72 3.68 -2.25
C PHE A 28 12.25 4.06 -2.27
N PHE A 29 11.43 3.14 -1.81
CA PHE A 29 10.12 3.52 -1.32
C PHE A 29 10.24 3.91 0.15
N THR A 30 9.64 4.99 0.50
CA THR A 30 9.78 5.66 1.79
C THR A 30 8.41 5.83 2.45
N ARG A 31 8.39 6.25 3.68
CA ARG A 31 7.19 6.71 4.38
C ARG A 31 7.55 7.89 5.26
N PRO A 32 7.50 9.11 4.71
CA PRO A 32 7.77 10.31 5.48
C PRO A 32 6.78 10.46 6.62
N GLN A 33 7.29 10.79 7.79
CA GLN A 33 6.50 11.01 8.99
C GLN A 33 6.33 12.51 9.21
N ASP A 34 5.22 12.91 9.79
CA ASP A 34 5.13 14.22 10.42
C ASP A 34 6.16 14.31 11.56
N GLY A 35 6.58 15.50 11.92
CA GLY A 35 7.41 15.73 13.07
C GLY A 35 6.73 15.37 14.39
N PHE A 36 7.14 16.03 15.48
CA PHE A 36 6.57 15.80 16.81
C PHE A 36 5.06 16.10 16.88
N ILE A 37 4.59 17.05 16.09
CA ILE A 37 3.17 17.40 15.98
C ILE A 37 2.65 16.88 14.64
N ASP A 38 1.62 16.04 14.70
CA ASP A 38 0.91 15.58 13.49
C ASP A 38 0.13 16.75 12.88
N THR A 39 0.65 17.24 11.76
CA THR A 39 0.01 18.31 10.98
C THR A 39 -0.95 17.79 9.93
N GLY A 40 -1.10 16.47 9.84
CA GLY A 40 -1.88 15.78 8.81
C GLY A 40 -1.22 15.74 7.42
N LYS A 41 -0.01 16.28 7.30
CA LYS A 41 0.74 16.32 6.03
C LYS A 41 1.68 15.12 5.85
N GLY A 42 2.10 14.47 6.95
CA GLY A 42 2.97 13.31 6.91
C GLY A 42 2.24 12.03 6.52
N GLY A 43 3.00 11.02 6.25
CA GLY A 43 2.52 9.72 5.80
C GLY A 43 2.31 9.67 4.28
N GLY A 44 1.75 8.56 3.82
CA GLY A 44 1.77 8.22 2.41
C GLY A 44 3.03 7.41 2.05
N ILE A 45 2.95 6.67 0.96
CA ILE A 45 4.09 5.96 0.40
C ILE A 45 4.85 6.93 -0.49
N GLY A 46 6.10 7.21 -0.13
CA GLY A 46 7.00 8.04 -0.91
C GLY A 46 7.90 7.22 -1.82
N PHE A 47 8.57 7.90 -2.73
CA PHE A 47 9.61 7.35 -3.60
C PHE A 47 10.72 8.38 -3.76
N GLY A 48 11.96 7.92 -3.72
CA GLY A 48 13.10 8.78 -3.95
C GLY A 48 14.34 8.01 -4.39
N LEU A 49 15.29 8.73 -4.93
CA LEU A 49 16.55 8.19 -5.48
C LEU A 49 17.73 8.57 -4.61
N SER A 50 18.75 7.72 -4.61
CA SER A 50 20.04 7.98 -3.97
C SER A 50 21.18 7.49 -4.83
N GLU A 51 22.24 8.26 -4.90
CA GLU A 51 23.45 7.91 -5.65
C GLU A 51 24.26 6.78 -4.98
N SER A 52 24.08 6.59 -3.68
CA SER A 52 24.88 5.67 -2.90
C SER A 52 24.05 4.86 -1.92
N ILE A 53 24.29 3.55 -1.87
CA ILE A 53 23.78 2.68 -0.80
C ILE A 53 24.62 2.78 0.48
N LYS A 54 25.86 3.23 0.38
CA LYS A 54 26.76 3.37 1.53
C LYS A 54 26.44 4.61 2.36
N VAL A 55 25.97 5.67 1.69
CA VAL A 55 25.47 6.90 2.31
C VAL A 55 24.13 7.21 1.62
N PRO A 56 23.06 6.50 1.98
CA PRO A 56 21.79 6.61 1.28
C PRO A 56 21.11 7.91 1.68
N GLU A 57 21.23 8.92 0.83
CA GLU A 57 20.57 10.21 0.98
C GLU A 57 19.48 10.35 -0.08
N VAL A 58 18.23 10.40 0.34
CA VAL A 58 17.07 10.61 -0.53
C VAL A 58 16.76 12.10 -0.60
N LYS A 59 16.94 12.68 -1.78
CA LYS A 59 16.55 14.05 -2.12
C LYS A 59 15.34 14.02 -3.02
N ASN A 60 14.53 15.08 -3.00
CA ASN A 60 13.36 15.23 -3.89
C ASN A 60 12.37 14.05 -3.79
N GLU A 61 12.05 13.65 -2.57
CA GLU A 61 11.04 12.63 -2.32
C GLU A 61 9.68 13.07 -2.85
N ILE A 62 9.02 12.17 -3.57
CA ILE A 62 7.65 12.36 -4.07
C ILE A 62 6.71 11.38 -3.40
N ILE A 63 5.47 11.78 -3.16
CA ILE A 63 4.45 10.87 -2.63
C ILE A 63 3.78 10.15 -3.80
N VAL A 64 3.90 8.82 -3.79
CA VAL A 64 3.36 7.91 -4.81
C VAL A 64 1.94 7.50 -4.49
N ASP A 65 1.68 7.19 -3.21
CA ASP A 65 0.37 6.75 -2.74
C ASP A 65 -0.01 7.49 -1.46
N GLN A 66 -0.90 8.46 -1.59
CA GLN A 66 -1.32 9.33 -0.50
C GLN A 66 -2.32 8.66 0.44
N LYS A 67 -2.40 9.16 1.66
CA LYS A 67 -3.52 8.90 2.58
C LYS A 67 -4.79 9.46 1.98
N VAL A 68 -5.89 8.72 2.11
CA VAL A 68 -7.21 9.16 1.65
C VAL A 68 -8.22 8.95 2.76
N TYR A 69 -8.93 10.00 3.12
CA TYR A 69 -9.96 9.99 4.16
C TYR A 69 -11.10 9.03 3.79
N HIS A 70 -11.68 8.37 4.79
CA HIS A 70 -12.71 7.33 4.65
C HIS A 70 -12.28 6.03 3.93
N THR A 71 -10.98 5.80 3.78
CA THR A 71 -10.46 4.56 3.24
C THR A 71 -9.72 3.73 4.30
N ILE A 72 -9.24 2.53 3.90
CA ILE A 72 -8.42 1.68 4.78
C ILE A 72 -7.05 2.29 5.11
N TYR A 73 -6.63 3.34 4.43
CA TYR A 73 -5.35 4.04 4.60
C TYR A 73 -5.54 5.55 4.93
N GLU A 74 -6.59 5.87 5.66
CA GLU A 74 -6.90 7.26 6.03
C GLU A 74 -5.93 7.88 7.05
N VAL A 75 -5.34 7.06 7.93
CA VAL A 75 -4.41 7.53 8.96
C VAL A 75 -2.97 7.48 8.46
N LYS A 76 -2.57 6.35 7.90
CA LYS A 76 -1.25 6.11 7.34
C LYS A 76 -1.24 4.87 6.45
N ASN A 77 -0.26 4.78 5.59
CA ASN A 77 0.07 3.62 4.79
C ASN A 77 1.59 3.50 4.63
N GLY A 78 2.04 2.36 4.19
CA GLY A 78 3.45 2.10 3.94
C GLY A 78 3.65 0.76 3.25
N LEU A 79 4.77 0.58 2.59
CA LEU A 79 5.12 -0.72 2.02
C LEU A 79 5.48 -1.72 3.14
N GLY A 80 5.25 -2.97 2.83
CA GLY A 80 5.79 -4.11 3.55
C GLY A 80 7.11 -4.57 2.90
N PRO A 81 7.08 -5.65 2.08
CA PRO A 81 8.26 -6.14 1.37
C PRO A 81 8.60 -5.33 0.12
N ALA A 82 9.76 -5.64 -0.48
CA ALA A 82 10.11 -5.18 -1.81
C ALA A 82 9.07 -5.66 -2.85
N PRO A 83 8.78 -4.86 -3.89
CA PRO A 83 7.77 -5.21 -4.89
C PRO A 83 8.23 -6.38 -5.77
N LEU A 84 7.27 -7.12 -6.31
CA LEU A 84 7.49 -8.17 -7.29
C LEU A 84 7.44 -7.58 -8.70
N LYS A 85 8.45 -7.88 -9.51
CA LYS A 85 8.44 -7.55 -10.93
C LYS A 85 7.53 -8.51 -11.68
N THR A 86 6.65 -7.95 -12.50
CA THR A 86 5.75 -8.73 -13.38
C THR A 86 5.79 -8.15 -14.79
N GLU A 87 5.22 -8.86 -15.75
CA GLU A 87 5.08 -8.34 -17.12
C GLU A 87 4.10 -7.15 -17.23
N LYS A 88 3.24 -6.97 -16.21
CA LYS A 88 2.20 -5.93 -16.18
C LYS A 88 2.58 -4.69 -15.38
N GLY A 89 3.69 -4.72 -14.68
CA GLY A 89 4.12 -3.67 -13.77
C GLY A 89 4.77 -4.22 -12.51
N TRP A 90 5.07 -3.35 -11.57
CA TRP A 90 5.55 -3.73 -10.24
C TRP A 90 4.36 -3.93 -9.32
N LEU A 91 4.23 -5.13 -8.76
CA LEU A 91 3.21 -5.45 -7.78
C LEU A 91 3.74 -5.17 -6.38
N HIS A 92 3.03 -4.36 -5.62
CA HIS A 92 3.37 -3.96 -4.26
C HIS A 92 2.42 -4.58 -3.25
N LEU A 93 2.95 -4.97 -2.08
CA LEU A 93 2.18 -5.29 -0.89
C LEU A 93 2.40 -4.19 0.15
N ALA A 94 1.34 -3.57 0.58
CA ALA A 94 1.35 -2.44 1.49
C ALA A 94 0.40 -2.67 2.67
N HIS A 95 0.59 -1.91 3.74
CA HIS A 95 -0.36 -1.83 4.84
C HIS A 95 -1.08 -0.48 4.84
N GLY A 96 -2.35 -0.53 5.14
CA GLY A 96 -3.19 0.63 5.36
C GLY A 96 -3.68 0.67 6.82
N VAL A 97 -3.83 1.86 7.35
CA VAL A 97 -4.25 2.09 8.73
C VAL A 97 -5.40 3.08 8.77
N ARG A 98 -6.45 2.70 9.45
CA ARG A 98 -7.60 3.56 9.69
C ARG A 98 -7.97 3.63 11.17
N ASN A 99 -8.67 4.69 11.56
CA ASN A 99 -9.30 4.79 12.87
C ASN A 99 -10.58 3.94 12.94
N THR A 100 -10.79 3.33 14.07
CA THR A 100 -12.06 2.68 14.43
C THR A 100 -12.41 3.04 15.88
N ALA A 101 -13.66 2.78 16.30
CA ALA A 101 -14.07 2.96 17.68
C ALA A 101 -13.23 2.13 18.68
N ALA A 102 -12.62 1.04 18.21
CA ALA A 102 -11.75 0.16 19.01
C ALA A 102 -10.24 0.47 18.83
N GLY A 103 -9.88 1.64 18.32
CA GLY A 103 -8.52 2.04 18.04
C GLY A 103 -8.11 1.87 16.57
N LEU A 104 -6.82 1.78 16.31
CA LEU A 104 -6.30 1.63 14.96
C LEU A 104 -6.53 0.22 14.42
N ARG A 105 -6.88 0.13 13.14
CA ARG A 105 -6.95 -1.12 12.39
C ARG A 105 -5.94 -1.10 11.25
N TYR A 106 -5.08 -2.12 11.21
CA TYR A 106 -4.11 -2.34 10.15
C TYR A 106 -4.57 -3.47 9.24
N THR A 107 -4.50 -3.23 7.95
CA THR A 107 -4.83 -4.22 6.91
C THR A 107 -3.77 -4.22 5.83
N LEU A 108 -3.65 -5.32 5.09
CA LEU A 108 -2.76 -5.39 3.92
C LEU A 108 -3.58 -5.15 2.65
N TYR A 109 -3.00 -4.41 1.71
CA TYR A 109 -3.55 -4.19 0.38
C TYR A 109 -2.46 -4.29 -0.68
N VAL A 110 -2.86 -4.43 -1.93
CA VAL A 110 -1.94 -4.46 -3.07
C VAL A 110 -2.24 -3.30 -4.02
N PHE A 111 -1.22 -2.87 -4.73
CA PHE A 111 -1.35 -1.94 -5.85
C PHE A 111 -0.22 -2.20 -6.85
N MET A 112 -0.35 -1.66 -8.05
CA MET A 112 0.68 -1.77 -9.08
C MET A 112 1.20 -0.41 -9.49
N THR A 113 2.49 -0.40 -9.87
CA THR A 113 3.12 0.74 -10.50
C THR A 113 3.69 0.37 -11.87
N ASP A 114 3.95 1.38 -12.67
CA ASP A 114 4.51 1.25 -14.01
C ASP A 114 5.92 0.65 -13.97
N LEU A 115 6.30 -0.13 -14.99
CA LEU A 115 7.62 -0.78 -15.07
C LEU A 115 8.78 0.22 -15.20
N GLU A 116 8.61 1.23 -16.04
CA GLU A 116 9.63 2.23 -16.33
C GLU A 116 9.61 3.40 -15.35
N LYS A 117 8.42 3.68 -14.81
CA LYS A 117 8.15 4.76 -13.86
C LYS A 117 7.57 4.20 -12.56
N PRO A 118 8.38 3.54 -11.73
CA PRO A 118 7.90 2.84 -10.54
C PRO A 118 7.23 3.74 -9.50
N TRP A 119 7.25 5.05 -9.71
CA TRP A 119 6.52 6.04 -8.91
C TRP A 119 5.12 6.39 -9.45
N VAL A 120 4.69 5.78 -10.58
CA VAL A 120 3.36 6.00 -11.17
C VAL A 120 2.47 4.82 -10.84
N VAL A 121 1.45 5.04 -10.02
CA VAL A 121 0.45 4.02 -9.71
C VAL A 121 -0.44 3.79 -10.92
N THR A 122 -0.53 2.55 -11.37
CA THR A 122 -1.35 2.14 -12.53
C THR A 122 -2.66 1.49 -12.12
N HIS A 123 -2.63 0.64 -11.08
CA HIS A 123 -3.81 -0.08 -10.58
C HIS A 123 -3.79 -0.11 -9.05
N LYS A 124 -4.94 0.15 -8.45
CA LYS A 124 -5.12 0.09 -7.01
C LYS A 124 -6.55 -0.36 -6.70
N PRO A 125 -6.73 -1.63 -6.31
CA PRO A 125 -8.04 -2.16 -5.95
C PRO A 125 -8.64 -1.45 -4.75
N GLN A 126 -9.93 -1.45 -4.69
CA GLN A 126 -10.68 -1.05 -3.54
C GLN A 126 -10.51 -2.04 -2.37
N GLY A 127 -10.35 -1.52 -1.16
CA GLY A 127 -10.37 -2.32 0.05
C GLY A 127 -9.04 -3.02 0.35
N HIS A 128 -9.12 -4.03 1.19
CA HIS A 128 -7.96 -4.77 1.70
C HIS A 128 -7.86 -6.16 1.06
N LEU A 129 -6.63 -6.66 0.94
CA LEU A 129 -6.36 -8.05 0.57
C LEU A 129 -6.45 -8.98 1.79
N ILE A 130 -5.82 -8.59 2.91
CA ILE A 130 -5.81 -9.33 4.17
C ILE A 130 -6.16 -8.35 5.30
N ALA A 131 -7.07 -8.77 6.17
CA ALA A 131 -7.45 -8.03 7.37
C ALA A 131 -7.49 -8.99 8.55
N PRO A 132 -7.29 -8.52 9.79
CA PRO A 132 -7.33 -9.39 10.96
C PRO A 132 -8.73 -9.98 11.15
N LEU A 133 -8.79 -11.30 11.27
CA LEU A 133 -10.01 -12.07 11.47
C LEU A 133 -9.97 -12.80 12.81
N GLU A 134 -11.13 -12.95 13.44
CA GLU A 134 -11.29 -13.75 14.67
C GLU A 134 -10.16 -13.55 15.70
N ASN A 135 -9.39 -14.60 15.97
CA ASN A 135 -8.28 -14.60 16.94
C ASN A 135 -7.10 -13.71 16.50
N GLU A 136 -7.00 -13.37 15.22
CA GLU A 136 -5.99 -12.44 14.73
C GLU A 136 -6.21 -11.01 15.23
N ARG A 137 -7.39 -10.71 15.77
CA ARG A 137 -7.73 -9.39 16.30
C ARG A 137 -7.22 -9.13 17.71
N VAL A 138 -6.72 -10.13 18.38
CA VAL A 138 -6.35 -10.06 19.81
C VAL A 138 -4.90 -10.46 19.99
N GLY A 139 -4.13 -9.61 20.67
CA GLY A 139 -2.72 -9.80 20.98
C GLY A 139 -2.13 -8.54 21.60
N ASP A 140 -0.82 -8.39 21.53
CA ASP A 140 -0.10 -7.24 22.09
C ASP A 140 -0.57 -5.92 21.48
N VAL A 141 -0.81 -5.93 20.15
CA VAL A 141 -1.41 -4.80 19.44
C VAL A 141 -2.64 -5.29 18.69
N SER A 142 -3.81 -5.05 19.25
CA SER A 142 -5.07 -5.53 18.69
C SER A 142 -5.39 -4.95 17.31
N ASN A 143 -6.11 -5.72 16.48
CA ASN A 143 -6.60 -5.31 15.18
C ASN A 143 -5.52 -5.02 14.12
N VAL A 144 -4.39 -5.71 14.18
CA VAL A 144 -3.25 -5.51 13.28
C VAL A 144 -2.97 -6.77 12.48
N VAL A 145 -2.81 -6.63 11.16
CA VAL A 145 -2.01 -7.51 10.31
C VAL A 145 -0.92 -6.71 9.64
N PHE A 146 0.29 -7.24 9.65
CA PHE A 146 1.47 -6.57 9.12
C PHE A 146 2.40 -7.55 8.41
N SER A 147 2.99 -7.14 7.29
CA SER A 147 3.89 -7.98 6.50
C SER A 147 5.15 -7.22 6.10
N ASN A 148 6.30 -7.89 6.23
CA ASN A 148 7.59 -7.45 5.72
C ASN A 148 8.17 -8.46 4.72
N GLY A 149 7.43 -9.50 4.35
CA GLY A 149 7.96 -10.53 3.49
C GLY A 149 6.92 -11.22 2.63
N TRP A 150 7.26 -11.44 1.38
CA TRP A 150 6.63 -12.38 0.48
C TRP A 150 7.66 -13.03 -0.44
N ILE A 151 7.31 -14.18 -0.95
CA ILE A 151 8.16 -14.94 -1.87
C ILE A 151 7.32 -15.30 -3.09
N LEU A 152 7.86 -15.07 -4.25
CA LEU A 152 7.34 -15.60 -5.52
C LEU A 152 8.22 -16.77 -5.95
N ASP A 153 7.63 -17.95 -6.00
CA ASP A 153 8.29 -19.15 -6.49
C ASP A 153 8.21 -19.26 -8.01
N ASP A 154 9.06 -20.11 -8.60
CA ASP A 154 9.16 -20.30 -10.04
C ASP A 154 7.87 -20.85 -10.68
N ASP A 155 7.02 -21.53 -9.90
CA ASP A 155 5.72 -22.04 -10.34
C ASP A 155 4.60 -20.99 -10.31
N GLY A 156 4.94 -19.74 -9.95
CA GLY A 156 3.99 -18.64 -9.80
C GLY A 156 3.25 -18.62 -8.46
N THR A 157 3.59 -19.50 -7.53
CA THR A 157 3.07 -19.45 -6.16
C THR A 157 3.62 -18.23 -5.43
N VAL A 158 2.75 -17.50 -4.74
CA VAL A 158 3.12 -16.39 -3.85
C VAL A 158 2.80 -16.75 -2.41
N LEU A 159 3.83 -16.71 -1.56
CA LEU A 159 3.72 -16.89 -0.12
C LEU A 159 3.84 -15.53 0.56
N ILE A 160 2.81 -15.10 1.27
CA ILE A 160 2.77 -13.84 2.00
C ILE A 160 2.92 -14.16 3.49
N TYR A 161 4.06 -13.76 4.07
CA TYR A 161 4.31 -13.90 5.50
C TYR A 161 3.79 -12.66 6.22
N TYR A 162 2.90 -12.84 7.19
CA TYR A 162 2.36 -11.73 7.96
C TYR A 162 2.23 -12.07 9.44
N ALA A 163 2.31 -11.04 10.27
CA ALA A 163 2.01 -11.14 11.69
C ALA A 163 0.59 -10.65 11.97
N SER A 164 -0.07 -11.26 12.94
CA SER A 164 -1.34 -10.76 13.50
C SER A 164 -1.16 -10.31 14.94
N SER A 165 -1.67 -9.12 15.24
CA SER A 165 -1.70 -8.49 16.58
C SER A 165 -0.36 -8.51 17.30
N ASP A 166 0.75 -8.43 16.53
CA ASP A 166 2.16 -8.49 16.96
C ASP A 166 2.49 -9.72 17.84
N THR A 167 1.68 -10.78 17.70
CA THR A 167 1.75 -11.97 18.59
C THR A 167 1.96 -13.26 17.81
N ARG A 168 1.40 -13.39 16.60
CA ARG A 168 1.41 -14.63 15.82
C ARG A 168 1.91 -14.41 14.42
N MET A 169 2.66 -15.40 13.90
CA MET A 169 3.10 -15.42 12.49
C MET A 169 2.22 -16.35 11.67
N HIS A 170 1.89 -15.91 10.47
CA HIS A 170 1.06 -16.62 9.52
C HIS A 170 1.69 -16.61 8.12
N VAL A 171 1.23 -17.53 7.30
CA VAL A 171 1.54 -17.58 5.88
C VAL A 171 0.23 -17.70 5.09
N ALA A 172 -0.01 -16.76 4.18
CA ALA A 172 -1.05 -16.87 3.18
C ALA A 172 -0.44 -17.34 1.85
N LYS A 173 -1.10 -18.31 1.21
CA LYS A 173 -0.68 -18.83 -0.11
C LYS A 173 -1.68 -18.41 -1.18
N THR A 174 -1.15 -17.91 -2.30
CA THR A 174 -1.93 -17.57 -3.49
C THR A 174 -1.08 -17.78 -4.74
N SER A 175 -1.53 -17.34 -5.92
CA SER A 175 -0.72 -17.29 -7.14
C SER A 175 -0.56 -15.85 -7.62
N LEU A 176 0.54 -15.59 -8.34
CA LEU A 176 0.79 -14.31 -8.98
C LEU A 176 -0.36 -13.92 -9.92
N SER A 177 -0.87 -14.89 -10.70
CA SER A 177 -1.99 -14.65 -11.62
C SER A 177 -3.25 -14.16 -10.91
N ARG A 178 -3.59 -14.72 -9.75
CA ARG A 178 -4.74 -14.25 -8.94
C ARG A 178 -4.53 -12.87 -8.37
N LEU A 179 -3.31 -12.56 -7.90
CA LEU A 179 -3.01 -11.22 -7.39
C LEU A 179 -3.08 -10.17 -8.50
N LEU A 180 -2.57 -10.50 -9.69
CA LEU A 180 -2.65 -9.61 -10.86
C LEU A 180 -4.10 -9.42 -11.32
N ASP A 181 -4.87 -10.50 -11.42
CA ASP A 181 -6.29 -10.44 -11.77
C ASP A 181 -7.05 -9.56 -10.78
N TYR A 182 -6.88 -9.79 -9.47
CA TYR A 182 -7.47 -8.97 -8.43
C TYR A 182 -7.05 -7.50 -8.54
N CYS A 183 -5.75 -7.22 -8.75
CA CYS A 183 -5.25 -5.87 -8.78
C CYS A 183 -5.70 -5.07 -10.01
N ILE A 184 -5.78 -5.72 -11.17
CA ILE A 184 -6.10 -5.09 -12.45
C ILE A 184 -7.61 -4.96 -12.67
N ASN A 185 -8.36 -6.00 -12.30
CA ASN A 185 -9.78 -6.12 -12.64
C ASN A 185 -10.72 -5.72 -11.50
N SER A 186 -10.21 -5.46 -10.28
CA SER A 186 -11.04 -4.90 -9.22
C SER A 186 -11.18 -3.39 -9.36
N PRO A 187 -12.36 -2.82 -9.07
CA PRO A 187 -12.55 -1.38 -9.14
C PRO A 187 -11.64 -0.65 -8.15
N SER A 188 -11.16 0.51 -8.55
CA SER A 188 -10.44 1.41 -7.66
C SER A 188 -11.37 1.98 -6.60
N ASP A 189 -10.83 2.23 -5.40
CA ASP A 189 -11.58 2.92 -4.35
C ASP A 189 -11.78 4.38 -4.74
N ARG A 190 -12.95 4.67 -5.25
CA ARG A 190 -13.44 6.04 -5.39
C ARG A 190 -14.31 6.30 -4.17
N LEU A 191 -14.11 7.42 -3.51
CA LEU A 191 -14.94 7.83 -2.39
C LEU A 191 -16.40 7.48 -2.68
N TYR A 192 -16.97 6.57 -1.93
CA TYR A 192 -18.29 5.96 -2.15
C TYR A 192 -19.42 6.96 -2.42
N SER A 193 -19.32 8.17 -1.90
CA SER A 193 -20.27 9.24 -2.15
C SER A 193 -20.45 9.57 -3.63
N HIS A 194 -19.36 9.56 -4.41
CA HIS A 194 -19.42 9.83 -5.85
C HIS A 194 -20.16 8.71 -6.60
N LEU A 195 -19.81 7.44 -6.35
CA LEU A 195 -20.50 6.28 -6.96
C LEU A 195 -21.97 6.20 -6.55
N SER A 196 -22.28 6.56 -5.29
CA SER A 196 -23.68 6.61 -4.83
C SER A 196 -24.46 7.68 -5.56
N VAL A 197 -23.88 8.85 -5.79
CA VAL A 197 -24.52 9.94 -6.54
C VAL A 197 -24.72 9.56 -8.01
N GLU A 198 -23.70 8.99 -8.65
CA GLU A 198 -23.80 8.49 -10.04
C GLU A 198 -24.93 7.43 -10.14
N THR A 199 -24.93 6.44 -9.25
CA THR A 199 -25.97 5.39 -9.23
C THR A 199 -27.38 5.97 -9.04
N ILE A 200 -27.52 6.96 -8.15
CA ILE A 200 -28.82 7.62 -7.94
C ILE A 200 -29.25 8.39 -9.18
N ASN A 201 -28.34 9.12 -9.83
CA ASN A 201 -28.65 9.85 -11.06
C ASN A 201 -29.05 8.87 -12.19
N ASP A 202 -28.31 7.78 -12.37
CA ASP A 202 -28.67 6.74 -13.35
C ASP A 202 -30.04 6.12 -13.10
N LEU A 203 -30.42 5.93 -11.83
CA LEU A 203 -31.76 5.43 -11.46
C LEU A 203 -32.84 6.46 -11.72
N ILE A 204 -32.57 7.75 -11.46
CA ILE A 204 -33.49 8.84 -11.77
C ILE A 204 -33.75 8.93 -13.26
N ASP A 205 -32.68 8.87 -14.07
CA ASP A 205 -32.78 8.94 -15.53
C ASP A 205 -33.56 7.76 -16.10
N LYS A 206 -33.29 6.55 -15.62
CA LYS A 206 -34.06 5.35 -15.98
C LYS A 206 -35.55 5.44 -15.62
N ASN A 207 -35.86 6.04 -14.46
CA ASN A 207 -37.23 6.21 -14.01
C ASN A 207 -38.00 7.29 -14.81
N GLN A 208 -37.30 8.31 -15.32
CA GLN A 208 -37.94 9.31 -16.20
C GLN A 208 -38.41 8.74 -17.53
N ASP A 209 -37.73 7.72 -18.04
CA ASP A 209 -38.15 7.04 -19.28
C ASP A 209 -39.42 6.21 -19.13
N PHE A 210 -39.83 5.83 -17.92
CA PHE A 210 -41.09 5.12 -17.62
C PHE A 210 -42.29 6.04 -17.41
N SER A 211 -42.09 7.35 -17.36
CA SER A 211 -43.16 8.33 -17.15
C SER A 211 -43.70 8.94 -18.46
N LYS A 212 -43.27 8.39 -19.60
CA LYS A 212 -43.81 8.70 -20.96
C LYS A 212 -44.60 7.50 -21.47
#